data_a18cafffb3921e46627623e768c4a75c
#
_entry.id   a18cafffb3921e46627623e768c4a75c
#
_cell.length_a   1.000
_cell.length_b   1.000
_cell.length_c   1.000
_cell.angle_alpha   90.00
_cell.angle_beta   90.00
_cell.angle_gamma   90.00
#
_symmetry.space_group_name_H-M   'P 1'
#
loop_
_entity.id
_entity.type
_entity.pdbx_description
1 polymer ?
#
loop_
_entity_poly.entity_id
_entity_poly.type
_entity_poly.pdbx_seq_one_letter_code
_entity_poly.pdbx_strand_id
1 'polypeptide(L)'
;LVATRPSFDRAELDASVGVVTAGTSDAVPAGEAAVIAGEMGARTDRIDDVGVAALTRLTDQLDRLRSHDVLVVAAGREGALPTVVAGLVDVPVIGLPVSTGYGHGGNGEAALSGMLQSCTALSVVNVDAGFTAGAQAGLIARQIDATRTAEE
;
A
#
# COMPACT_ATOMS: atom_id res chain seq x y z
N LEU A 1 0.01 -8.33 16.39
CA LEU A 1 -0.33 -7.89 17.73
C LEU A 1 0.22 -6.48 17.93
N VAL A 2 -0.64 -5.52 18.23
CA VAL A 2 -0.26 -4.15 18.61
C VAL A 2 -0.45 -4.01 20.13
N ALA A 3 0.55 -3.49 20.80
CA ALA A 3 0.49 -3.20 22.25
C ALA A 3 0.71 -1.70 22.46
N THR A 4 -0.27 -1.02 23.01
CA THR A 4 -0.21 0.40 23.35
C THR A 4 -0.22 0.61 24.86
N ARG A 5 0.40 1.70 25.32
CA ARG A 5 0.27 2.12 26.74
C ARG A 5 -1.14 2.67 26.99
N PRO A 6 -1.72 2.51 28.19
CA PRO A 6 -3.04 3.06 28.52
C PRO A 6 -3.16 4.58 28.32
N SER A 7 -2.05 5.31 28.37
CA SER A 7 -1.98 6.76 28.17
C SER A 7 -1.60 7.16 26.74
N PHE A 8 -1.52 6.20 25.80
CA PHE A 8 -1.22 6.51 24.41
C PHE A 8 -2.49 7.00 23.73
N ASP A 9 -2.48 8.27 23.39
CA ASP A 9 -3.52 8.89 22.57
C ASP A 9 -3.06 8.81 21.09
N ARG A 10 -3.83 8.11 20.27
CA ARG A 10 -3.55 7.99 18.84
C ARG A 10 -4.02 9.26 18.15
N ALA A 11 -3.13 9.87 17.36
CA ALA A 11 -3.56 10.92 16.46
C ALA A 11 -4.66 10.38 15.51
N GLU A 12 -5.68 11.17 15.27
CA GLU A 12 -6.69 10.91 14.24
C GLU A 12 -6.47 11.91 13.11
N LEU A 13 -6.02 11.40 11.95
CA LEU A 13 -5.76 12.21 10.77
C LEU A 13 -6.99 12.23 9.85
N ASP A 14 -7.25 13.35 9.21
CA ASP A 14 -8.20 13.43 8.09
C ASP A 14 -7.53 13.04 6.76
N ALA A 15 -6.61 12.13 6.81
CA ALA A 15 -5.95 11.57 5.65
C ALA A 15 -6.09 10.04 5.65
N SER A 16 -6.17 9.46 4.45
CA SER A 16 -6.48 8.06 4.24
C SER A 16 -5.38 7.32 3.49
N VAL A 17 -5.17 6.06 3.89
CA VAL A 17 -4.25 5.11 3.26
C VAL A 17 -5.03 3.92 2.72
N GLY A 18 -5.04 3.75 1.40
CA GLY A 18 -5.54 2.53 0.77
C GLY A 18 -4.46 1.45 0.76
N VAL A 19 -4.78 0.24 1.23
CA VAL A 19 -3.87 -0.90 1.19
C VAL A 19 -4.45 -1.97 0.28
N VAL A 20 -3.75 -2.22 -0.82
CA VAL A 20 -4.23 -3.02 -1.96
C VAL A 20 -3.43 -4.31 -2.07
N THR A 21 -4.09 -5.44 -2.32
CA THR A 21 -3.42 -6.72 -2.56
C THR A 21 -3.75 -7.29 -3.94
N ALA A 22 -2.75 -7.91 -4.59
CA ALA A 22 -2.95 -8.63 -5.84
C ALA A 22 -3.68 -9.96 -5.61
N GLY A 23 -3.35 -10.66 -4.55
CA GLY A 23 -3.95 -11.94 -4.18
C GLY A 23 -4.02 -12.14 -2.67
N THR A 24 -4.64 -13.24 -2.27
CA THR A 24 -4.81 -13.59 -0.85
C THR A 24 -3.49 -13.90 -0.14
N SER A 25 -2.47 -14.33 -0.89
CA SER A 25 -1.12 -14.59 -0.36
C SER A 25 -0.40 -13.32 0.10
N ASP A 26 -0.80 -12.16 -0.39
CA ASP A 26 -0.16 -10.87 -0.10
C ASP A 26 -0.72 -10.24 1.20
N ALA A 27 -1.73 -10.89 1.78
CA ALA A 27 -2.50 -10.33 2.90
C ALA A 27 -1.69 -10.05 4.18
N VAL A 28 -0.62 -10.83 4.44
CA VAL A 28 0.16 -10.70 5.68
C VAL A 28 1.00 -9.43 5.66
N PRO A 29 1.90 -9.17 4.68
CA PRO A 29 2.66 -7.91 4.63
C PRO A 29 1.76 -6.68 4.44
N ALA A 30 0.68 -6.81 3.64
CA ALA A 30 -0.30 -5.75 3.46
C ALA A 30 -1.04 -5.42 4.77
N GLY A 31 -1.40 -6.45 5.55
CA GLY A 31 -2.01 -6.27 6.86
C GLY A 31 -1.09 -5.56 7.86
N GLU A 32 0.21 -5.86 7.83
CA GLU A 32 1.20 -5.14 8.62
C GLU A 32 1.23 -3.66 8.23
N ALA A 33 1.28 -3.35 6.93
CA ALA A 33 1.27 -1.97 6.45
C ALA A 33 0.01 -1.21 6.89
N ALA A 34 -1.17 -1.83 6.80
CA ALA A 34 -2.42 -1.23 7.23
C ALA A 34 -2.42 -0.92 8.74
N VAL A 35 -1.94 -1.87 9.56
CA VAL A 35 -1.84 -1.68 11.02
C VAL A 35 -0.91 -0.53 11.36
N ILE A 36 0.29 -0.47 10.74
CA ILE A 36 1.27 0.59 11.04
C ILE A 36 0.75 1.97 10.60
N ALA A 37 0.18 2.09 9.40
CA ALA A 37 -0.41 3.35 8.94
C ALA A 37 -1.55 3.80 9.88
N GLY A 38 -2.40 2.87 10.31
CA GLY A 38 -3.47 3.14 11.27
C GLY A 38 -2.96 3.57 12.65
N GLU A 39 -1.90 2.92 13.18
CA GLU A 39 -1.27 3.34 14.45
C GLU A 39 -0.59 4.72 14.34
N MET A 40 -0.23 5.15 13.14
CA MET A 40 0.25 6.50 12.88
C MET A 40 -0.87 7.54 12.73
N GLY A 41 -2.13 7.13 12.81
CA GLY A 41 -3.31 7.99 12.83
C GLY A 41 -4.09 8.04 11.53
N ALA A 42 -3.60 7.46 10.42
CA ALA A 42 -4.29 7.48 9.14
C ALA A 42 -5.56 6.61 9.16
N ARG A 43 -6.59 7.04 8.45
CA ARG A 43 -7.74 6.17 8.13
C ARG A 43 -7.27 5.13 7.13
N THR A 44 -7.39 3.85 7.45
CA THR A 44 -6.95 2.76 6.58
C THR A 44 -8.13 2.03 5.96
N ASP A 45 -8.02 1.71 4.67
CA ASP A 45 -8.98 0.92 3.92
C ASP A 45 -8.27 -0.18 3.13
N ARG A 46 -8.81 -1.40 3.16
CA ARG A 46 -8.23 -2.54 2.45
C ARG A 46 -9.03 -2.90 1.21
N ILE A 47 -8.30 -3.10 0.10
CA ILE A 47 -8.84 -3.52 -1.19
C ILE A 47 -8.10 -4.80 -1.60
N ASP A 48 -8.70 -5.94 -1.29
CA ASP A 48 -8.04 -7.23 -1.43
C ASP A 48 -8.40 -7.93 -2.75
N ASP A 49 -7.45 -8.76 -3.27
CA ASP A 49 -7.64 -9.67 -4.40
C ASP A 49 -8.01 -8.99 -5.72
N VAL A 50 -7.35 -7.87 -6.04
CA VAL A 50 -7.54 -7.10 -7.28
C VAL A 50 -6.38 -7.24 -8.27
N GLY A 51 -5.71 -8.40 -8.27
CA GLY A 51 -4.56 -8.68 -9.13
C GLY A 51 -4.85 -8.57 -10.63
N VAL A 52 -3.81 -8.28 -11.41
CA VAL A 52 -3.88 -8.04 -12.86
C VAL A 52 -4.38 -9.24 -13.67
N ALA A 53 -4.39 -10.43 -13.11
CA ALA A 53 -4.97 -11.62 -13.73
C ALA A 53 -6.48 -11.50 -13.97
N ALA A 54 -7.16 -10.59 -13.26
CA ALA A 54 -8.56 -10.27 -13.47
C ALA A 54 -8.75 -8.74 -13.37
N LEU A 55 -8.34 -8.03 -14.41
CA LEU A 55 -8.34 -6.55 -14.47
C LEU A 55 -9.71 -5.92 -14.16
N THR A 56 -10.81 -6.60 -14.44
CA THR A 56 -12.15 -6.11 -14.12
C THR A 56 -12.33 -5.87 -12.62
N ARG A 57 -11.76 -6.73 -11.76
CA ARG A 57 -11.79 -6.53 -10.31
C ARG A 57 -11.07 -5.25 -9.88
N LEU A 58 -9.97 -4.93 -10.53
CA LEU A 58 -9.24 -3.68 -10.30
C LEU A 58 -10.03 -2.47 -10.80
N THR A 59 -10.54 -2.55 -12.04
CA THR A 59 -11.27 -1.41 -12.64
C THR A 59 -12.54 -1.07 -11.88
N ASP A 60 -13.21 -2.05 -11.30
CA ASP A 60 -14.39 -1.85 -10.45
C ASP A 60 -14.07 -1.11 -9.13
N GLN A 61 -12.79 -1.03 -8.73
CA GLN A 61 -12.34 -0.34 -7.53
C GLN A 61 -11.68 1.04 -7.81
N LEU A 62 -11.64 1.50 -9.06
CA LEU A 62 -10.88 2.71 -9.42
C LEU A 62 -11.31 3.96 -8.65
N ASP A 63 -12.62 4.19 -8.50
CA ASP A 63 -13.10 5.36 -7.76
C ASP A 63 -12.70 5.28 -6.28
N ARG A 64 -12.73 4.07 -5.70
CA ARG A 64 -12.28 3.83 -4.33
C ARG A 64 -10.77 4.02 -4.18
N LEU A 65 -9.97 3.54 -5.13
CA LEU A 65 -8.51 3.76 -5.15
C LEU A 65 -8.18 5.25 -5.19
N ARG A 66 -8.86 6.01 -6.04
CA ARG A 66 -8.65 7.45 -6.23
C ARG A 66 -9.13 8.31 -5.06
N SER A 67 -9.99 7.76 -4.19
CA SER A 67 -10.48 8.47 -3.00
C SER A 67 -9.48 8.50 -1.83
N HIS A 68 -8.39 7.76 -1.93
CA HIS A 68 -7.34 7.75 -0.91
C HIS A 68 -6.26 8.78 -1.19
N ASP A 69 -5.54 9.18 -0.14
CA ASP A 69 -4.46 10.15 -0.20
C ASP A 69 -3.12 9.53 -0.55
N VAL A 70 -2.95 8.25 -0.23
CA VAL A 70 -1.77 7.44 -0.57
C VAL A 70 -2.16 5.97 -0.63
N LEU A 71 -1.50 5.22 -1.51
CA LEU A 71 -1.73 3.79 -1.66
C LEU A 71 -0.48 2.98 -1.32
N VAL A 72 -0.67 1.87 -0.60
CA VAL A 72 0.30 0.78 -0.49
C VAL A 72 -0.23 -0.39 -1.32
N VAL A 73 0.54 -0.86 -2.30
CA VAL A 73 0.10 -1.91 -3.21
C VAL A 73 1.02 -3.11 -3.10
N ALA A 74 0.52 -4.19 -2.49
CA ALA A 74 1.26 -5.43 -2.27
C ALA A 74 1.04 -6.42 -3.41
N ALA A 75 2.12 -7.00 -3.93
CA ALA A 75 2.07 -8.02 -4.95
C ALA A 75 3.29 -8.95 -4.88
N GLY A 76 3.03 -10.24 -4.96
CA GLY A 76 4.04 -11.27 -5.20
C GLY A 76 4.28 -11.50 -6.69
N ARG A 77 4.55 -12.74 -7.09
CA ARG A 77 4.76 -13.16 -8.48
C ARG A 77 5.70 -12.21 -9.25
N GLU A 78 5.17 -11.52 -10.26
CA GLU A 78 5.89 -10.57 -11.13
C GLU A 78 5.78 -9.10 -10.68
N GLY A 79 5.01 -8.81 -9.63
CA GLY A 79 4.89 -7.45 -9.10
C GLY A 79 4.20 -6.45 -10.03
N ALA A 80 3.32 -6.89 -10.94
CA ALA A 80 2.73 -6.00 -11.95
C ALA A 80 1.66 -5.03 -11.39
N LEU A 81 0.92 -5.42 -10.35
CA LEU A 81 -0.19 -4.62 -9.85
C LEU A 81 0.20 -3.20 -9.44
N PRO A 82 1.30 -2.94 -8.70
CA PRO A 82 1.69 -1.58 -8.31
C PRO A 82 1.94 -0.66 -9.51
N THR A 83 2.58 -1.16 -10.56
CA THR A 83 2.80 -0.40 -11.81
C THR A 83 1.48 -0.03 -12.48
N VAL A 84 0.53 -0.98 -12.55
CA VAL A 84 -0.78 -0.72 -13.17
C VAL A 84 -1.57 0.29 -12.34
N VAL A 85 -1.63 0.12 -11.01
CA VAL A 85 -2.31 1.07 -10.12
C VAL A 85 -1.71 2.46 -10.23
N ALA A 86 -0.38 2.59 -10.17
CA ALA A 86 0.31 3.88 -10.29
C ALA A 86 0.08 4.58 -11.64
N GLY A 87 -0.28 3.84 -12.69
CA GLY A 87 -0.69 4.40 -13.97
C GLY A 87 -2.17 4.83 -14.05
N LEU A 88 -2.98 4.51 -13.04
CA LEU A 88 -4.43 4.74 -13.02
C LEU A 88 -4.88 5.78 -11.98
N VAL A 89 -3.97 6.21 -11.10
CA VAL A 89 -4.27 7.14 -10.00
C VAL A 89 -3.29 8.32 -10.01
N ASP A 90 -3.68 9.41 -9.38
CA ASP A 90 -2.88 10.64 -9.24
C ASP A 90 -2.35 10.84 -7.81
N VAL A 91 -2.37 9.78 -6.99
CA VAL A 91 -1.89 9.82 -5.61
C VAL A 91 -0.58 9.02 -5.48
N PRO A 92 0.26 9.30 -4.46
CA PRO A 92 1.48 8.53 -4.22
C PRO A 92 1.20 7.04 -4.06
N VAL A 93 1.99 6.20 -4.74
CA VAL A 93 1.89 4.74 -4.67
C VAL A 93 3.20 4.15 -4.15
N ILE A 94 3.09 3.30 -3.13
CA ILE A 94 4.18 2.56 -2.53
C ILE A 94 4.00 1.08 -2.88
N GLY A 95 4.90 0.54 -3.70
CA GLY A 95 4.95 -0.87 -4.05
C GLY A 95 5.57 -1.70 -2.92
N LEU A 96 4.86 -2.72 -2.48
CA LEU A 96 5.29 -3.68 -1.48
C LEU A 96 5.47 -5.06 -2.14
N PRO A 97 6.71 -5.43 -2.53
CA PRO A 97 6.99 -6.76 -3.05
C PRO A 97 6.77 -7.82 -1.96
N VAL A 98 6.16 -8.94 -2.33
CA VAL A 98 5.84 -10.03 -1.40
C VAL A 98 6.55 -11.32 -1.79
N SER A 99 7.14 -12.00 -0.81
CA SER A 99 7.94 -13.22 -1.03
C SER A 99 7.13 -14.48 -1.34
N THR A 100 5.83 -14.48 -1.10
CA THR A 100 4.96 -15.66 -1.26
C THR A 100 4.71 -16.07 -2.73
N GLY A 101 5.42 -15.48 -3.68
CA GLY A 101 5.46 -15.93 -5.06
C GLY A 101 6.13 -17.29 -5.22
N TYR A 102 5.82 -18.01 -6.32
CA TYR A 102 6.44 -19.28 -6.70
C TYR A 102 6.91 -19.24 -8.16
N GLY A 103 7.69 -20.26 -8.56
CA GLY A 103 8.27 -20.35 -9.90
C GLY A 103 9.64 -19.70 -9.99
N HIS A 104 10.08 -19.34 -11.19
CA HIS A 104 11.45 -18.88 -11.47
C HIS A 104 11.82 -17.61 -10.72
N GLY A 105 11.04 -16.73 -10.41
CA GLY A 105 11.35 -15.51 -9.65
C GLY A 105 10.78 -15.52 -8.23
N GLY A 106 10.77 -16.67 -7.57
CA GLY A 106 10.30 -16.83 -6.20
C GLY A 106 11.01 -15.96 -5.17
N ASN A 107 10.57 -16.02 -3.92
CA ASN A 107 11.11 -15.23 -2.80
C ASN A 107 11.05 -13.70 -3.00
N GLY A 108 10.13 -13.22 -3.83
CA GLY A 108 9.93 -11.79 -4.08
C GLY A 108 10.92 -11.16 -5.07
N GLU A 109 11.88 -11.89 -5.62
CA GLU A 109 12.89 -11.35 -6.54
C GLU A 109 12.26 -10.77 -7.81
N ALA A 110 11.36 -11.53 -8.46
CA ALA A 110 10.68 -11.04 -9.66
C ALA A 110 9.75 -9.87 -9.33
N ALA A 111 9.05 -9.92 -8.19
CA ALA A 111 8.17 -8.83 -7.76
C ALA A 111 8.95 -7.54 -7.53
N LEU A 112 10.06 -7.59 -6.78
CA LEU A 112 10.93 -6.45 -6.54
C LEU A 112 11.51 -5.90 -7.85
N SER A 113 12.05 -6.79 -8.70
CA SER A 113 12.63 -6.39 -9.99
C SER A 113 11.58 -5.76 -10.91
N GLY A 114 10.39 -6.34 -10.99
CA GLY A 114 9.27 -5.81 -11.78
C GLY A 114 8.83 -4.42 -11.33
N MET A 115 8.69 -4.22 -10.04
CA MET A 115 8.33 -2.91 -9.47
C MET A 115 9.43 -1.87 -9.71
N LEU A 116 10.72 -2.23 -9.53
CA LEU A 116 11.85 -1.32 -9.76
C LEU A 116 12.04 -0.96 -11.24
N GLN A 117 11.57 -1.80 -12.17
CA GLN A 117 11.56 -1.53 -13.62
C GLN A 117 10.33 -0.73 -14.07
N SER A 118 9.45 -0.35 -13.16
CA SER A 118 8.26 0.43 -13.49
C SER A 118 8.64 1.78 -14.12
N CYS A 119 7.92 2.18 -15.17
CA CYS A 119 8.02 3.51 -15.78
C CYS A 119 7.02 4.52 -15.19
N THR A 120 6.25 4.12 -14.17
CA THR A 120 5.30 5.00 -13.47
C THR A 120 5.92 5.62 -12.22
N ALA A 121 5.24 6.61 -11.63
CA ALA A 121 5.66 7.23 -10.36
C ALA A 121 5.39 6.26 -9.19
N LEU A 122 6.28 5.29 -9.00
CA LEU A 122 6.18 4.23 -8.03
C LEU A 122 7.40 4.24 -7.10
N SER A 123 7.19 4.39 -5.80
CA SER A 123 8.21 4.11 -4.78
C SER A 123 8.13 2.65 -4.38
N VAL A 124 9.26 2.00 -4.13
CA VAL A 124 9.30 0.57 -3.80
C VAL A 124 10.05 0.35 -2.50
N VAL A 125 9.46 -0.43 -1.60
CA VAL A 125 10.14 -0.89 -0.37
C VAL A 125 10.78 -2.27 -0.60
N ASN A 126 11.52 -2.77 0.39
CA ASN A 126 12.11 -4.10 0.31
C ASN A 126 11.02 -5.20 0.38
N VAL A 127 11.39 -6.43 0.01
CA VAL A 127 10.51 -7.60 0.06
C VAL A 127 9.97 -7.81 1.49
N ASP A 128 8.66 -8.04 1.61
CA ASP A 128 7.93 -8.24 2.86
C ASP A 128 8.06 -7.09 3.90
N ALA A 129 8.50 -5.92 3.47
CA ALA A 129 8.69 -4.77 4.34
C ALA A 129 7.37 -4.01 4.61
N GLY A 130 6.35 -4.70 5.10
CA GLY A 130 5.04 -4.14 5.41
C GLY A 130 5.13 -2.98 6.42
N PHE A 131 5.95 -3.14 7.47
CA PHE A 131 6.21 -2.06 8.42
C PHE A 131 6.72 -0.79 7.73
N THR A 132 7.72 -0.92 6.85
CA THR A 132 8.31 0.23 6.16
C THR A 132 7.30 0.90 5.22
N ALA A 133 6.53 0.11 4.47
CA ALA A 133 5.49 0.63 3.58
C ALA A 133 4.40 1.38 4.37
N GLY A 134 3.91 0.80 5.45
CA GLY A 134 2.91 1.42 6.32
C GLY A 134 3.41 2.69 7.00
N ALA A 135 4.65 2.67 7.50
CA ALA A 135 5.27 3.85 8.12
C ALA A 135 5.47 4.99 7.12
N GLN A 136 5.93 4.70 5.91
CA GLN A 136 6.08 5.70 4.85
C GLN A 136 4.73 6.28 4.43
N ALA A 137 3.71 5.44 4.24
CA ALA A 137 2.35 5.89 3.96
C ALA A 137 1.79 6.77 5.08
N GLY A 138 2.00 6.39 6.33
CA GLY A 138 1.58 7.18 7.49
C GLY A 138 2.29 8.53 7.59
N LEU A 139 3.57 8.62 7.23
CA LEU A 139 4.30 9.90 7.15
C LEU A 139 3.73 10.81 6.05
N ILE A 140 3.41 10.27 4.88
CA ILE A 140 2.77 11.02 3.78
C ILE A 140 1.39 11.52 4.23
N ALA A 141 0.58 10.65 4.84
CA ALA A 141 -0.74 11.01 5.36
C ALA A 141 -0.66 12.16 6.37
N ARG A 142 0.31 12.15 7.30
CA ARG A 142 0.54 13.25 8.24
C ARG A 142 0.88 14.57 7.57
N GLN A 143 1.68 14.55 6.50
CA GLN A 143 2.02 15.77 5.76
C GLN A 143 0.77 16.36 5.05
N ILE A 144 -0.06 15.50 4.47
CA ILE A 144 -1.30 15.90 3.82
C ILE A 144 -2.28 16.50 4.83
N ASP A 145 -2.48 15.82 5.97
CA ASP A 145 -3.33 16.27 7.06
C ASP A 145 -2.89 17.64 7.61
N ALA A 146 -1.60 17.81 7.86
CA ALA A 146 -1.04 19.08 8.33
C ALA A 146 -1.27 20.24 7.33
N THR A 147 -1.26 19.94 6.02
CA THR A 147 -1.53 20.96 5.00
C THR A 147 -3.01 21.35 4.98
N ARG A 148 -3.92 20.38 5.08
CA ARG A 148 -5.37 20.64 5.16
C ARG A 148 -5.74 21.47 6.38
N THR A 149 -5.20 21.11 7.55
CA THR A 149 -5.45 21.85 8.80
C THR A 149 -4.92 23.28 8.77
N ALA A 150 -3.88 23.56 8.00
CA ALA A 150 -3.32 24.91 7.87
C ALA A 150 -4.11 25.84 6.93
N GLU A 151 -4.99 25.28 6.10
CA GLU A 151 -5.84 26.00 5.15
C GLU A 151 -7.24 26.34 5.73
N GLU A 152 -7.61 25.74 6.86
CA GLU A 152 -8.84 26.01 7.62
C GLU A 152 -8.66 27.15 8.63
#